data_a134a2064706c9a40a02fc1e5e3258c2
#
_entry.id   a134a2064706c9a40a02fc1e5e3258c2
#
_cell.length_a   1.000
_cell.length_b   1.000
_cell.length_c   1.000
_cell.angle_alpha   90.00
_cell.angle_beta   90.00
_cell.angle_gamma   90.00
#
_symmetry.space_group_name_H-M   'P 1'
#
loop_
_entity.id
_entity.type
_entity.pdbx_description
1 polymer ?
#
loop_
_entity_poly.entity_id
_entity_poly.type
_entity_poly.pdbx_seq_one_letter_code
_entity_poly.pdbx_strand_id
1 'polypeptide(L)'
;IRLAAWMKDTYGSTMIAALKTVLPVKQTMKPKEKKKITRLLSGEEVCFLWAECVRKHQNARARVLKALCTEPVLPYELVVGKLNVSPASLKSLEGQGVIAIERESCYRNPVKLETAKEAGKALSGEQESICESILSDFDMGKNKTYLIRGITGSGKTEVYLSLIEGMIKRGKQCIVLIPEIALTYQTLLRFYKRFGDRVSVINSTLSAGEKIDQCERAKKG
;
A
#
# COMPACT_ATOMS: atom_id res chain seq x y z
N ILE A 1 18.79 12.34 12.71
CA ILE A 1 20.12 12.86 13.08
C ILE A 1 20.82 11.92 14.07
N ARG A 2 20.21 11.55 15.22
CA ARG A 2 20.85 10.67 16.23
C ARG A 2 21.35 9.33 15.66
N LEU A 3 20.53 8.65 14.85
CA LEU A 3 20.92 7.39 14.20
C LEU A 3 22.10 7.59 13.24
N ALA A 4 22.11 8.68 12.46
CA ALA A 4 23.21 8.96 11.55
C ALA A 4 24.52 9.28 12.31
N ALA A 5 24.44 9.98 13.43
CA ALA A 5 25.59 10.21 14.30
C ALA A 5 26.14 8.89 14.86
N TRP A 6 25.27 8.06 15.40
CA TRP A 6 25.65 6.73 15.89
C TRP A 6 26.27 5.86 14.78
N MET A 7 25.69 5.86 13.58
CA MET A 7 26.26 5.14 12.42
C MET A 7 27.65 5.65 12.05
N LYS A 8 27.85 6.98 12.05
CA LYS A 8 29.16 7.58 11.79
C LYS A 8 30.20 7.07 12.79
N ASP A 9 29.86 7.13 14.07
CA ASP A 9 30.82 6.79 15.15
C ASP A 9 31.08 5.28 15.24
N THR A 10 30.03 4.45 14.97
CA THR A 10 30.13 2.97 15.07
C THR A 10 30.83 2.35 13.85
N TYR A 11 30.57 2.87 12.66
CA TYR A 11 31.08 2.27 11.40
C TYR A 11 32.15 3.11 10.70
N GLY A 12 32.62 4.19 11.31
CA GLY A 12 33.68 5.04 10.74
C GLY A 12 33.25 5.76 9.45
N SER A 13 31.95 5.94 9.20
CA SER A 13 31.45 6.59 8.00
C SER A 13 31.44 8.12 8.11
N THR A 14 31.32 8.82 6.99
CA THR A 14 31.08 10.29 7.04
C THR A 14 29.65 10.58 7.45
N MET A 15 29.39 11.73 8.10
CA MET A 15 28.04 12.16 8.48
C MET A 15 27.13 12.27 7.26
N ILE A 16 27.66 12.71 6.12
CA ILE A 16 26.90 12.81 4.86
C ILE A 16 26.46 11.45 4.35
N ALA A 17 27.34 10.44 4.41
CA ALA A 17 27.01 9.07 4.00
C ALA A 17 25.96 8.46 4.94
N ALA A 18 26.13 8.61 6.25
CA ALA A 18 25.17 8.17 7.25
C ALA A 18 23.80 8.85 7.09
N LEU A 19 23.77 10.15 6.85
CA LEU A 19 22.52 10.87 6.59
C LEU A 19 21.83 10.41 5.31
N LYS A 20 22.57 10.16 4.22
CA LYS A 20 21.99 9.62 2.98
C LYS A 20 21.38 8.23 3.17
N THR A 21 21.92 7.44 4.09
CA THR A 21 21.39 6.10 4.41
C THR A 21 20.12 6.19 5.26
N VAL A 22 20.10 7.09 6.23
CA VAL A 22 19.00 7.22 7.20
C VAL A 22 17.82 8.02 6.63
N LEU A 23 18.11 9.03 5.80
CA LEU A 23 17.07 9.86 5.21
C LEU A 23 16.57 9.20 3.90
N PRO A 24 15.29 8.92 3.80
CA PRO A 24 14.72 8.54 2.52
C PRO A 24 14.91 9.70 1.54
N VAL A 25 15.13 9.36 0.30
CA VAL A 25 15.42 10.23 -0.86
C VAL A 25 14.81 11.62 -0.76
N LYS A 26 15.55 12.66 -1.23
CA LYS A 26 15.07 14.07 -1.32
C LYS A 26 13.65 14.12 -1.90
N GLN A 27 12.72 14.58 -1.07
CA GLN A 27 11.30 14.59 -1.37
C GLN A 27 10.95 15.75 -2.29
N THR A 28 10.88 15.48 -3.58
CA THR A 28 10.18 16.36 -4.53
C THR A 28 9.13 15.61 -5.34
N MET A 29 8.95 14.31 -5.06
CA MET A 29 7.94 13.53 -5.76
C MET A 29 6.57 13.67 -5.09
N LYS A 30 5.61 14.19 -5.84
CA LYS A 30 4.20 14.19 -5.42
C LYS A 30 3.69 12.75 -5.30
N PRO A 31 2.91 12.42 -4.27
CA PRO A 31 2.24 11.12 -4.19
C PRO A 31 1.43 10.87 -5.45
N LYS A 32 1.34 9.62 -5.87
CA LYS A 32 0.50 9.25 -7.01
C LYS A 32 -0.96 9.39 -6.58
N GLU A 33 -1.65 10.35 -7.14
CA GLU A 33 -3.09 10.53 -6.92
C GLU A 33 -3.86 9.78 -8.00
N LYS A 34 -4.77 8.92 -7.61
CA LYS A 34 -5.84 8.45 -8.48
C LYS A 34 -7.03 9.36 -8.29
N LYS A 35 -7.58 9.84 -9.39
CA LYS A 35 -8.81 10.63 -9.37
C LYS A 35 -9.98 9.72 -9.72
N LYS A 36 -11.07 9.87 -8.96
CA LYS A 36 -12.36 9.24 -9.22
C LYS A 36 -13.39 10.32 -9.47
N ILE A 37 -14.33 10.04 -10.32
CA ILE A 37 -15.48 10.90 -10.61
C ILE A 37 -16.68 10.19 -9.99
N THR A 38 -17.28 10.81 -8.98
CA THR A 38 -18.47 10.31 -8.29
C THR A 38 -19.66 11.18 -8.66
N ARG A 39 -20.78 10.59 -9.04
CA ARG A 39 -22.02 11.35 -9.26
C ARG A 39 -22.59 11.81 -7.91
N LEU A 40 -23.08 13.05 -7.85
CA LEU A 40 -23.70 13.62 -6.67
C LEU A 40 -25.24 13.54 -6.75
N LEU A 41 -25.78 13.50 -7.94
CA LEU A 41 -27.21 13.45 -8.21
C LEU A 41 -27.73 12.01 -8.27
N SER A 42 -29.02 11.82 -8.13
CA SER A 42 -29.67 10.53 -8.32
C SER A 42 -29.49 10.00 -9.75
N GLY A 43 -29.67 8.69 -9.95
CA GLY A 43 -29.55 8.10 -11.28
C GLY A 43 -30.55 8.69 -12.28
N GLU A 44 -31.75 9.00 -11.83
CA GLU A 44 -32.83 9.56 -12.68
C GLU A 44 -32.50 10.99 -13.11
N GLU A 45 -32.02 11.84 -12.20
CA GLU A 45 -31.58 13.20 -12.52
C GLU A 45 -30.42 13.23 -13.51
N VAL A 46 -29.44 12.35 -13.35
CA VAL A 46 -28.32 12.24 -14.29
C VAL A 46 -28.78 11.76 -15.66
N CYS A 47 -29.74 10.82 -15.74
CA CYS A 47 -30.31 10.37 -17.01
C CYS A 47 -31.12 11.49 -17.69
N PHE A 48 -31.83 12.32 -16.93
CA PHE A 48 -32.49 13.49 -17.47
C PHE A 48 -31.51 14.50 -18.05
N LEU A 49 -30.45 14.83 -17.31
CA LEU A 49 -29.38 15.72 -17.80
C LEU A 49 -28.65 15.15 -19.02
N TRP A 50 -28.48 13.83 -19.08
CA TRP A 50 -27.93 13.17 -20.25
C TRP A 50 -28.81 13.42 -21.49
N ALA A 51 -30.12 13.22 -21.39
CA ALA A 51 -31.07 13.45 -22.49
C ALA A 51 -31.05 14.91 -22.95
N GLU A 52 -30.96 15.86 -22.00
CA GLU A 52 -30.80 17.28 -22.33
C GLU A 52 -29.48 17.57 -23.06
N CYS A 53 -28.37 16.99 -22.61
CA CYS A 53 -27.06 17.17 -23.27
C CYS A 53 -27.04 16.59 -24.70
N VAL A 54 -27.70 15.46 -24.92
CA VAL A 54 -27.89 14.89 -26.27
C VAL A 54 -28.68 15.85 -27.16
N ARG A 55 -29.80 16.39 -26.67
CA ARG A 55 -30.63 17.36 -27.42
C ARG A 55 -29.87 18.64 -27.78
N LYS A 56 -28.98 19.11 -26.86
CA LYS A 56 -28.16 20.31 -27.03
C LYS A 56 -26.83 20.03 -27.78
N HIS A 57 -26.63 18.84 -28.34
CA HIS A 57 -25.42 18.41 -29.04
C HIS A 57 -24.11 18.52 -28.22
N GLN A 58 -24.21 18.44 -26.88
CA GLN A 58 -23.07 18.48 -25.98
C GLN A 58 -22.42 17.08 -25.82
N ASN A 59 -21.87 16.56 -26.90
CA ASN A 59 -21.41 15.18 -27.02
C ASN A 59 -20.42 14.72 -25.93
N ALA A 60 -19.50 15.59 -25.51
CA ALA A 60 -18.52 15.25 -24.47
C ALA A 60 -19.20 15.03 -23.09
N ARG A 61 -20.11 15.93 -22.71
CA ARG A 61 -20.90 15.82 -21.46
C ARG A 61 -21.85 14.62 -21.51
N ALA A 62 -22.52 14.42 -22.65
CA ALA A 62 -23.44 13.31 -22.84
C ALA A 62 -22.75 11.95 -22.62
N ARG A 63 -21.51 11.78 -23.09
CA ARG A 63 -20.76 10.52 -22.88
C ARG A 63 -20.49 10.24 -21.42
N VAL A 64 -20.10 11.24 -20.63
CA VAL A 64 -19.86 11.09 -19.18
C VAL A 64 -21.15 10.77 -18.45
N LEU A 65 -22.20 11.55 -18.70
CA LEU A 65 -23.50 11.38 -18.03
C LEU A 65 -24.10 10.02 -18.35
N LYS A 66 -23.99 9.53 -19.60
CA LYS A 66 -24.42 8.19 -19.99
C LYS A 66 -23.71 7.10 -19.18
N ALA A 67 -22.40 7.20 -18.99
CA ALA A 67 -21.64 6.25 -18.17
C ALA A 67 -22.04 6.33 -16.71
N LEU A 68 -22.30 7.54 -16.17
CA LEU A 68 -22.74 7.76 -14.79
C LEU A 68 -24.19 7.34 -14.53
N CYS A 69 -25.02 7.16 -15.55
CA CYS A 69 -26.34 6.53 -15.39
C CYS A 69 -26.22 5.08 -14.94
N THR A 70 -25.19 4.36 -15.46
CA THR A 70 -24.98 2.94 -15.19
C THR A 70 -24.10 2.74 -13.94
N GLU A 71 -23.01 3.48 -13.84
CA GLU A 71 -22.02 3.34 -12.76
C GLU A 71 -21.90 4.66 -11.97
N PRO A 72 -22.14 4.65 -10.64
CA PRO A 72 -22.11 5.87 -9.84
C PRO A 72 -20.69 6.44 -9.66
N VAL A 73 -19.64 5.64 -9.88
CA VAL A 73 -18.24 6.03 -9.71
C VAL A 73 -17.44 5.59 -10.93
N LEU A 74 -16.72 6.52 -11.55
CA LEU A 74 -15.88 6.24 -12.71
C LEU A 74 -14.43 6.65 -12.45
N PRO A 75 -13.42 5.87 -12.91
CA PRO A 75 -12.03 6.28 -12.90
C PRO A 75 -11.81 7.49 -13.82
N TYR A 76 -11.17 8.55 -13.32
CA TYR A 76 -10.89 9.76 -14.08
C TYR A 76 -10.11 9.50 -15.39
N GLU A 77 -9.10 8.61 -15.33
CA GLU A 77 -8.28 8.25 -16.49
C GLU A 77 -9.10 7.57 -17.59
N LEU A 78 -10.11 6.78 -17.23
CA LEU A 78 -11.04 6.15 -18.16
C LEU A 78 -11.89 7.21 -18.87
N VAL A 79 -12.39 8.20 -18.14
CA VAL A 79 -13.24 9.25 -18.68
C VAL A 79 -12.46 10.16 -19.62
N VAL A 80 -11.25 10.57 -19.25
CA VAL A 80 -10.42 11.43 -20.10
C VAL A 80 -9.85 10.64 -21.30
N GLY A 81 -9.33 9.43 -21.08
CA GLY A 81 -8.67 8.63 -22.10
C GLY A 81 -9.64 7.91 -23.05
N LYS A 82 -10.54 7.07 -22.49
CA LYS A 82 -11.45 6.25 -23.33
C LYS A 82 -12.71 6.99 -23.77
N LEU A 83 -13.32 7.80 -22.90
CA LEU A 83 -14.49 8.58 -23.28
C LEU A 83 -14.14 9.89 -23.99
N ASN A 84 -12.86 10.22 -24.09
CA ASN A 84 -12.32 11.42 -24.73
C ASN A 84 -13.04 12.70 -24.29
N VAL A 85 -13.06 12.93 -22.97
CA VAL A 85 -13.71 14.09 -22.34
C VAL A 85 -12.66 15.04 -21.82
N SER A 86 -12.76 16.32 -22.18
CA SER A 86 -11.79 17.31 -21.72
C SER A 86 -11.89 17.59 -20.23
N PRO A 87 -10.76 17.87 -19.53
CA PRO A 87 -10.77 18.27 -18.12
C PRO A 87 -11.64 19.51 -17.84
N ALA A 88 -11.78 20.42 -18.82
CA ALA A 88 -12.61 21.60 -18.71
C ALA A 88 -14.11 21.22 -18.60
N SER A 89 -14.55 20.23 -19.40
CA SER A 89 -15.94 19.74 -19.35
C SER A 89 -16.25 19.08 -17.99
N LEU A 90 -15.28 18.34 -17.40
CA LEU A 90 -15.42 17.75 -16.08
C LEU A 90 -15.50 18.81 -14.98
N LYS A 91 -14.63 19.82 -15.01
CA LYS A 91 -14.71 20.95 -14.07
C LYS A 91 -16.05 21.70 -14.17
N SER A 92 -16.58 21.83 -15.37
CA SER A 92 -17.89 22.47 -15.56
C SER A 92 -19.04 21.64 -14.92
N LEU A 93 -19.02 20.32 -15.05
CA LEU A 93 -20.00 19.43 -14.39
C LEU A 93 -19.82 19.42 -12.86
N GLU A 94 -18.59 19.50 -12.37
CA GLU A 94 -18.28 19.66 -10.95
C GLU A 94 -18.82 20.99 -10.41
N GLY A 95 -18.59 22.11 -11.12
CA GLY A 95 -19.10 23.42 -10.73
C GLY A 95 -20.65 23.51 -10.75
N GLN A 96 -21.32 22.65 -11.50
CA GLN A 96 -22.77 22.51 -11.52
C GLN A 96 -23.32 21.57 -10.43
N GLY A 97 -22.46 20.97 -9.61
CA GLY A 97 -22.84 20.03 -8.56
C GLY A 97 -23.36 18.67 -9.07
N VAL A 98 -23.09 18.34 -10.34
CA VAL A 98 -23.52 17.06 -10.93
C VAL A 98 -22.57 15.92 -10.54
N ILE A 99 -21.28 16.22 -10.46
CA ILE A 99 -20.22 15.27 -10.12
C ILE A 99 -19.29 15.85 -9.06
N ALA A 100 -18.60 14.98 -8.32
CA ALA A 100 -17.44 15.32 -7.51
C ALA A 100 -16.18 14.64 -8.09
N ILE A 101 -15.08 15.37 -8.13
CA ILE A 101 -13.77 14.81 -8.51
C ILE A 101 -12.96 14.56 -7.23
N GLU A 102 -13.02 13.35 -6.74
CA GLU A 102 -12.27 12.94 -5.55
C GLU A 102 -10.84 12.54 -5.91
N ARG A 103 -9.91 12.96 -5.06
CA ARG A 103 -8.49 12.58 -5.17
C ARG A 103 -8.17 11.59 -4.07
N GLU A 104 -7.82 10.40 -4.46
CA GLU A 104 -7.39 9.37 -3.55
C GLU A 104 -5.87 9.17 -3.69
N SER A 105 -5.14 9.38 -2.61
CA SER A 105 -3.70 9.08 -2.61
C SER A 105 -3.52 7.58 -2.76
N CYS A 106 -2.91 7.16 -3.86
CA CYS A 106 -2.68 5.76 -4.15
C CYS A 106 -1.19 5.47 -4.00
N TYR A 107 -0.84 4.61 -3.06
CA TYR A 107 0.52 4.13 -2.91
C TYR A 107 0.88 3.21 -4.10
N ARG A 108 2.09 3.41 -4.64
CA ARG A 108 2.65 2.49 -5.62
C ARG A 108 2.97 1.19 -4.91
N ASN A 109 2.19 0.14 -5.16
CA ASN A 109 2.52 -1.18 -4.67
C ASN A 109 3.39 -1.88 -5.73
N PRO A 110 4.64 -2.23 -5.43
CA PRO A 110 5.53 -2.89 -6.38
C PRO A 110 5.06 -4.31 -6.73
N VAL A 111 4.20 -4.88 -5.91
CA VAL A 111 3.67 -6.23 -6.10
C VAL A 111 2.18 -6.14 -6.40
N LYS A 112 1.81 -6.32 -7.66
CA LYS A 112 0.41 -6.48 -8.08
C LYS A 112 0.01 -7.94 -7.82
N LEU A 113 -0.54 -8.21 -6.67
CA LEU A 113 -1.05 -9.53 -6.33
C LEU A 113 -2.56 -9.46 -6.14
N GLU A 114 -3.27 -10.04 -7.08
CA GLU A 114 -4.67 -10.45 -6.94
C GLU A 114 -4.68 -11.85 -6.29
N THR A 115 -4.17 -11.97 -5.07
CA THR A 115 -4.14 -13.26 -4.38
C THR A 115 -5.08 -13.24 -3.19
N ALA A 116 -5.94 -14.27 -3.13
CA ALA A 116 -6.75 -14.54 -1.95
C ALA A 116 -5.83 -14.72 -0.73
N LYS A 117 -6.25 -14.21 0.43
CA LYS A 117 -5.54 -14.44 1.70
C LYS A 117 -5.53 -15.92 2.00
N GLU A 118 -4.36 -16.48 2.25
CA GLU A 118 -4.22 -17.85 2.73
C GLU A 118 -4.19 -17.86 4.26
N ALA A 119 -4.96 -18.77 4.84
CA ALA A 119 -4.83 -19.07 6.28
C ALA A 119 -3.44 -19.67 6.55
N GLY A 120 -2.89 -19.43 7.75
CA GLY A 120 -1.62 -20.01 8.14
C GLY A 120 -1.67 -21.51 8.18
N LYS A 121 -0.52 -22.12 7.93
CA LYS A 121 -0.36 -23.56 8.16
C LYS A 121 -0.37 -23.83 9.67
N ALA A 122 -0.91 -24.98 10.04
CA ALA A 122 -0.82 -25.44 11.41
C ALA A 122 0.65 -25.58 11.82
N LEU A 123 0.99 -25.08 12.99
CA LEU A 123 2.30 -25.22 13.59
C LEU A 123 2.43 -26.61 14.21
N SER A 124 3.64 -27.15 14.29
CA SER A 124 3.92 -28.30 15.17
C SER A 124 3.92 -27.85 16.63
N GLY A 125 3.74 -28.79 17.58
CA GLY A 125 3.74 -28.46 18.99
C GLY A 125 5.01 -27.75 19.46
N GLU A 126 6.18 -28.10 18.91
CA GLU A 126 7.44 -27.39 19.20
C GLU A 126 7.44 -25.95 18.65
N GLN A 127 6.94 -25.75 17.43
CA GLN A 127 6.85 -24.42 16.83
C GLN A 127 5.86 -23.53 17.60
N GLU A 128 4.74 -24.09 18.04
CA GLU A 128 3.73 -23.41 18.85
C GLU A 128 4.30 -22.98 20.20
N SER A 129 4.98 -23.88 20.89
CA SER A 129 5.66 -23.60 22.16
C SER A 129 6.70 -22.46 22.03
N ILE A 130 7.46 -22.42 20.92
CA ILE A 130 8.40 -21.33 20.65
C ILE A 130 7.65 -20.00 20.50
N CYS A 131 6.57 -19.97 19.71
CA CYS A 131 5.76 -18.78 19.51
C CYS A 131 5.14 -18.28 20.81
N GLU A 132 4.56 -19.17 21.61
CA GLU A 132 3.97 -18.84 22.91
C GLU A 132 4.99 -18.27 23.90
N SER A 133 6.17 -18.89 23.98
CA SER A 133 7.24 -18.41 24.87
C SER A 133 7.69 -16.99 24.50
N ILE A 134 7.91 -16.70 23.21
CA ILE A 134 8.34 -15.39 22.75
C ILE A 134 7.26 -14.34 22.99
N LEU A 135 6.00 -14.65 22.65
CA LEU A 135 4.89 -13.73 22.84
C LEU A 135 4.58 -13.48 24.30
N SER A 136 4.71 -14.51 25.16
CA SER A 136 4.57 -14.37 26.63
C SER A 136 5.65 -13.47 27.22
N ASP A 137 6.91 -13.64 26.82
CA ASP A 137 8.00 -12.76 27.27
C ASP A 137 7.77 -11.30 26.82
N PHE A 138 7.25 -11.11 25.62
CA PHE A 138 6.87 -9.78 25.14
C PHE A 138 5.73 -9.17 26.00
N ASP A 139 4.69 -9.94 26.31
CA ASP A 139 3.56 -9.50 27.14
C ASP A 139 4.01 -9.15 28.58
N MET A 140 5.05 -9.81 29.08
CA MET A 140 5.71 -9.50 30.35
C MET A 140 6.67 -8.30 30.28
N GLY A 141 6.80 -7.63 29.10
CA GLY A 141 7.72 -6.50 28.91
C GLY A 141 9.21 -6.88 28.87
N LYS A 142 9.53 -8.15 28.66
CA LYS A 142 10.93 -8.62 28.60
C LYS A 142 11.49 -8.35 27.20
N ASN A 143 12.51 -7.53 27.12
CA ASN A 143 13.27 -7.29 25.90
C ASN A 143 14.41 -8.32 25.75
N LYS A 144 14.14 -9.39 25.01
CA LYS A 144 15.12 -10.46 24.76
C LYS A 144 15.39 -10.63 23.28
N THR A 145 16.58 -11.13 22.96
CA THR A 145 16.94 -11.62 21.62
C THR A 145 16.77 -13.13 21.60
N TYR A 146 16.10 -13.64 20.56
CA TYR A 146 15.86 -15.07 20.36
C TYR A 146 16.60 -15.56 19.11
N LEU A 147 17.24 -16.72 19.22
CA LEU A 147 17.82 -17.42 18.07
C LEU A 147 16.98 -18.65 17.76
N ILE A 148 16.26 -18.64 16.63
CA ILE A 148 15.51 -19.79 16.16
C ILE A 148 16.42 -20.61 15.24
N ARG A 149 16.85 -21.77 15.71
CA ARG A 149 17.72 -22.68 14.96
C ARG A 149 16.90 -23.82 14.37
N GLY A 150 17.21 -24.21 13.14
CA GLY A 150 16.58 -25.35 12.46
C GLY A 150 17.14 -25.55 11.06
N ILE A 151 17.05 -26.75 10.54
CA ILE A 151 17.47 -27.10 9.18
C ILE A 151 16.61 -26.42 8.12
N THR A 152 17.05 -26.42 6.87
CA THR A 152 16.23 -25.97 5.74
C THR A 152 14.97 -26.83 5.64
N GLY A 153 13.82 -26.20 5.48
CA GLY A 153 12.54 -26.91 5.43
C GLY A 153 11.86 -27.17 6.79
N SER A 154 12.51 -26.86 7.93
CA SER A 154 11.94 -27.08 9.27
C SER A 154 10.77 -26.14 9.64
N GLY A 155 10.31 -25.30 8.71
CA GLY A 155 9.17 -24.42 8.94
C GLY A 155 9.49 -23.11 9.67
N LYS A 156 10.77 -22.70 9.80
CA LYS A 156 11.15 -21.42 10.45
C LYS A 156 10.37 -20.21 9.94
N THR A 157 10.10 -20.17 8.63
CA THR A 157 9.33 -19.09 8.01
C THR A 157 7.90 -19.04 8.57
N GLU A 158 7.28 -20.18 8.84
CA GLU A 158 5.93 -20.23 9.41
C GLU A 158 5.92 -19.73 10.85
N VAL A 159 6.95 -20.06 11.63
CA VAL A 159 7.15 -19.52 13.00
C VAL A 159 7.26 -17.99 12.95
N TYR A 160 8.06 -17.43 12.02
CA TYR A 160 8.16 -15.97 11.87
C TYR A 160 6.83 -15.33 11.48
N LEU A 161 6.11 -15.91 10.53
CA LEU A 161 4.80 -15.41 10.11
C LEU A 161 3.78 -15.45 11.26
N SER A 162 3.79 -16.49 12.07
CA SER A 162 2.92 -16.63 13.24
C SER A 162 3.27 -15.64 14.35
N LEU A 163 4.55 -15.40 14.59
CA LEU A 163 4.99 -14.35 15.53
C LEU A 163 4.55 -12.96 15.09
N ILE A 164 4.72 -12.64 13.80
CA ILE A 164 4.27 -11.37 13.21
C ILE A 164 2.75 -11.22 13.39
N GLU A 165 1.98 -12.27 13.12
CA GLU A 165 0.54 -12.27 13.32
C GLU A 165 0.16 -12.02 14.78
N GLY A 166 0.87 -12.67 15.72
CA GLY A 166 0.72 -12.45 17.15
C GLY A 166 1.01 -11.00 17.57
N MET A 167 2.02 -10.38 16.98
CA MET A 167 2.37 -8.98 17.25
C MET A 167 1.36 -8.00 16.63
N ILE A 168 0.86 -8.28 15.42
CA ILE A 168 -0.18 -7.48 14.78
C ILE A 168 -1.48 -7.52 15.60
N LYS A 169 -1.87 -8.68 16.16
CA LYS A 169 -3.02 -8.81 17.06
C LYS A 169 -2.88 -7.93 18.32
N ARG A 170 -1.65 -7.63 18.73
CA ARG A 170 -1.30 -6.74 19.86
C ARG A 170 -1.17 -5.27 19.43
N GLY A 171 -1.55 -4.93 18.19
CA GLY A 171 -1.44 -3.56 17.65
C GLY A 171 -0.01 -3.10 17.43
N LYS A 172 0.93 -4.02 17.22
CA LYS A 172 2.34 -3.70 16.99
C LYS A 172 2.72 -3.86 15.52
N GLN A 173 3.68 -3.06 15.09
CA GLN A 173 4.32 -3.20 13.78
C GLN A 173 5.56 -4.08 13.89
N CYS A 174 5.88 -4.80 12.82
CA CYS A 174 7.06 -5.67 12.74
C CYS A 174 7.97 -5.24 11.61
N ILE A 175 9.27 -5.28 11.85
CA ILE A 175 10.29 -5.11 10.81
C ILE A 175 10.94 -6.46 10.57
N VAL A 176 10.92 -6.90 9.30
CA VAL A 176 11.55 -8.15 8.87
C VAL A 176 12.71 -7.82 7.95
N LEU A 177 13.91 -8.15 8.37
CA LEU A 177 15.13 -7.98 7.57
C LEU A 177 15.45 -9.30 6.86
N ILE A 178 15.41 -9.27 5.54
CA ILE A 178 15.71 -10.43 4.70
C ILE A 178 16.92 -10.07 3.85
N PRO A 179 18.00 -10.92 3.83
CA PRO A 179 19.11 -10.71 2.92
C PRO A 179 18.62 -10.63 1.48
N GLU A 180 19.16 -9.70 0.67
CA GLU A 180 18.67 -9.43 -0.68
C GLU A 180 18.70 -10.69 -1.57
N ILE A 181 19.71 -11.54 -1.40
CA ILE A 181 19.82 -12.83 -2.09
C ILE A 181 18.68 -13.81 -1.74
N ALA A 182 18.10 -13.70 -0.56
CA ALA A 182 16.96 -14.52 -0.10
C ALA A 182 15.60 -13.89 -0.36
N LEU A 183 15.56 -12.63 -0.79
CA LEU A 183 14.34 -11.89 -1.09
C LEU A 183 13.82 -12.29 -2.48
N THR A 184 13.35 -13.51 -2.61
CA THR A 184 12.72 -14.00 -3.83
C THR A 184 11.27 -13.51 -3.93
N TYR A 185 10.74 -13.53 -5.16
CA TYR A 185 9.31 -13.26 -5.40
C TYR A 185 8.41 -14.20 -4.57
N GLN A 186 8.80 -15.47 -4.43
CA GLN A 186 8.06 -16.44 -3.63
C GLN A 186 8.03 -16.08 -2.13
N THR A 187 9.13 -15.55 -1.59
CA THR A 187 9.19 -15.09 -0.20
C THR A 187 8.23 -13.92 0.01
N LEU A 188 8.27 -12.93 -0.87
CA LEU A 188 7.35 -11.79 -0.84
C LEU A 188 5.89 -12.24 -0.97
N LEU A 189 5.62 -13.17 -1.89
CA LEU A 189 4.29 -13.73 -2.11
C LEU A 189 3.71 -14.34 -0.83
N ARG A 190 4.50 -15.07 -0.04
CA ARG A 190 4.06 -15.65 1.25
C ARG A 190 3.62 -14.56 2.24
N PHE A 191 4.38 -13.46 2.36
CA PHE A 191 4.00 -12.35 3.22
C PHE A 191 2.70 -11.68 2.74
N TYR A 192 2.57 -11.43 1.43
CA TYR A 192 1.36 -10.82 0.88
C TYR A 192 0.14 -11.71 1.00
N LYS A 193 0.26 -13.02 0.79
CA LYS A 193 -0.82 -13.99 0.98
C LYS A 193 -1.30 -14.03 2.43
N ARG A 194 -0.39 -13.87 3.40
CA ARG A 194 -0.72 -13.90 4.83
C ARG A 194 -1.29 -12.58 5.33
N PHE A 195 -0.69 -11.46 4.96
CA PHE A 195 -0.96 -10.16 5.54
C PHE A 195 -1.64 -9.18 4.57
N GLY A 196 -1.70 -9.49 3.29
CA GLY A 196 -2.31 -8.64 2.26
C GLY A 196 -1.64 -7.26 2.18
N ASP A 197 -2.45 -6.23 2.08
CA ASP A 197 -1.98 -4.85 1.95
C ASP A 197 -1.29 -4.28 3.19
N ARG A 198 -1.20 -5.03 4.30
CA ARG A 198 -0.46 -4.62 5.49
C ARG A 198 1.06 -4.80 5.36
N VAL A 199 1.55 -5.29 4.21
CA VAL A 199 2.98 -5.47 3.95
C VAL A 199 3.53 -4.28 3.18
N SER A 200 4.55 -3.62 3.72
CA SER A 200 5.37 -2.63 3.03
C SER A 200 6.73 -3.24 2.73
N VAL A 201 7.20 -3.11 1.50
CA VAL A 201 8.49 -3.67 1.06
C VAL A 201 9.43 -2.55 0.67
N ILE A 202 10.67 -2.61 1.18
CA ILE A 202 11.74 -1.68 0.81
C ILE A 202 12.96 -2.51 0.38
N ASN A 203 13.38 -2.36 -0.87
CA ASN A 203 14.56 -3.03 -1.40
C ASN A 203 15.33 -2.10 -2.36
N SER A 204 16.46 -2.57 -2.90
CA SER A 204 17.30 -1.80 -3.82
C SER A 204 16.64 -1.54 -5.17
N THR A 205 15.77 -2.43 -5.65
CA THR A 205 15.16 -2.37 -6.97
C THR A 205 14.01 -1.36 -7.07
N LEU A 206 13.48 -0.88 -5.93
CA LEU A 206 12.42 0.10 -5.91
C LEU A 206 12.89 1.46 -6.40
N SER A 207 12.08 2.09 -7.23
CA SER A 207 12.26 3.49 -7.59
C SER A 207 12.15 4.42 -6.37
N ALA A 208 12.69 5.63 -6.48
CA ALA A 208 12.63 6.62 -5.41
C ALA A 208 11.18 6.93 -4.96
N GLY A 209 10.26 6.99 -5.92
CA GLY A 209 8.84 7.22 -5.61
C GLY A 209 8.19 6.07 -4.86
N GLU A 210 8.47 4.82 -5.24
CA GLU A 210 7.99 3.63 -4.53
C GLU A 210 8.54 3.56 -3.11
N LYS A 211 9.83 3.86 -2.90
CA LYS A 211 10.43 3.90 -1.57
C LYS A 211 9.74 4.91 -0.66
N ILE A 212 9.45 6.12 -1.18
CA ILE A 212 8.72 7.14 -0.42
C ILE A 212 7.32 6.64 -0.07
N ASP A 213 6.57 6.10 -1.05
CA ASP A 213 5.22 5.61 -0.84
C ASP A 213 5.19 4.49 0.22
N GLN A 214 6.15 3.55 0.19
CA GLN A 214 6.26 2.49 1.19
C GLN A 214 6.63 3.02 2.59
N CYS A 215 7.53 4.01 2.67
CA CYS A 215 7.87 4.67 3.94
C CYS A 215 6.68 5.42 4.54
N GLU A 216 5.95 6.18 3.73
CA GLU A 216 4.75 6.92 4.19
C GLU A 216 3.66 5.96 4.66
N ARG A 217 3.50 4.84 3.99
CA ARG A 217 2.57 3.78 4.36
C ARG A 217 2.94 3.17 5.71
N ALA A 218 4.22 2.83 5.91
CA ALA A 218 4.71 2.29 7.18
C ALA A 218 4.58 3.27 8.35
N LYS A 219 4.65 4.59 8.10
CA LYS A 219 4.42 5.62 9.13
C LYS A 219 2.97 5.74 9.58
N LYS A 220 2.03 5.46 8.67
CA LYS A 220 0.59 5.58 8.98
C LYS A 220 0.03 4.37 9.72
N GLY A 221 0.74 3.25 9.73
CA GLY A 221 0.34 2.00 10.38
C GLY A 221 -0.36 1.04 9.46
#